data_80f3878989b0b299aa4f1c0fbaf04120
#
_entry.id   80f3878989b0b299aa4f1c0fbaf04120
#
_cell.length_a   1.000
_cell.length_b   1.000
_cell.length_c   1.000
_cell.angle_alpha   90.00
_cell.angle_beta   90.00
_cell.angle_gamma   90.00
#
_symmetry.space_group_name_H-M   'P 1'
#
loop_
_entity.id
_entity.type
_entity.pdbx_description
1 polymer ?
#
loop_
_entity_poly.entity_id
_entity_poly.type
_entity_poly.pdbx_seq_one_letter_code
_entity_poly.pdbx_strand_id
1 'polypeptide(L)'
;MRHGKKTAKLGLLRSHRKAMMRNMVTSLLAHEHVNTTNAKGKELKRQAEHIITFAKRGDLHSRRQVLRHIADKSVVSKLFDELGPRYSERAGGYTRLVKIGP
;
A
#
# COMPACT_ATOMS: atom_id res chain seq x y z
N MET A 1 2.83 -27.61 3.66
CA MET A 1 3.76 -26.91 2.80
C MET A 1 3.16 -25.69 2.16
N ARG A 2 3.99 -24.70 1.90
CA ARG A 2 3.50 -23.42 1.48
C ARG A 2 3.86 -23.04 0.06
N HIS A 3 3.68 -23.98 -0.80
CA HIS A 3 3.95 -23.79 -2.22
C HIS A 3 3.14 -22.62 -2.78
N GLY A 4 3.77 -21.82 -3.58
CA GLY A 4 3.12 -20.72 -4.26
C GLY A 4 2.84 -19.47 -3.42
N LYS A 5 3.25 -19.46 -2.17
CA LYS A 5 3.09 -18.28 -1.34
C LYS A 5 4.04 -17.18 -1.78
N LYS A 6 3.48 -16.04 -2.16
CA LYS A 6 4.26 -14.89 -2.63
C LYS A 6 4.47 -13.85 -1.55
N THR A 7 3.63 -13.84 -0.51
CA THR A 7 3.69 -12.85 0.56
C THR A 7 4.77 -13.21 1.57
N ALA A 8 5.63 -12.28 1.91
CA ALA A 8 6.63 -12.45 2.95
C ALA A 8 5.96 -12.61 4.30
N LYS A 9 6.43 -13.56 5.11
CA LYS A 9 5.83 -13.82 6.42
C LYS A 9 6.30 -12.87 7.50
N LEU A 10 7.54 -12.40 7.40
CA LEU A 10 8.10 -11.41 8.32
C LEU A 10 8.14 -11.87 9.79
N GLY A 11 8.09 -13.20 10.03
CA GLY A 11 8.13 -13.75 11.38
C GLY A 11 6.92 -13.47 12.24
N LEU A 12 5.79 -13.06 11.63
CA LEU A 12 4.59 -12.65 12.36
C LEU A 12 3.43 -13.60 12.09
N LEU A 13 2.48 -13.63 13.03
CA LEU A 13 1.21 -14.32 12.81
C LEU A 13 0.47 -13.66 11.65
N ARG A 14 -0.29 -14.46 10.92
CA ARG A 14 -0.97 -13.99 9.71
C ARG A 14 -1.86 -12.76 9.96
N SER A 15 -2.69 -12.81 10.99
CA SER A 15 -3.58 -11.70 11.31
C SER A 15 -2.83 -10.46 11.73
N HIS A 16 -1.78 -10.62 12.54
CA HIS A 16 -0.94 -9.51 12.98
C HIS A 16 -0.21 -8.88 11.82
N ARG A 17 0.35 -9.70 10.93
CA ARG A 17 1.06 -9.23 9.75
C ARG A 17 0.13 -8.42 8.84
N LYS A 18 -1.10 -8.90 8.66
CA LYS A 18 -2.09 -8.22 7.84
C LYS A 18 -2.48 -6.87 8.42
N ALA A 19 -2.72 -6.81 9.74
CA ALA A 19 -3.04 -5.56 10.42
C ALA A 19 -1.88 -4.57 10.37
N MET A 20 -0.66 -5.04 10.61
CA MET A 20 0.53 -4.21 10.52
C MET A 20 0.68 -3.61 9.13
N MET A 21 0.51 -4.41 8.10
CA MET A 21 0.69 -3.95 6.73
C MET A 21 -0.39 -2.95 6.33
N ARG A 22 -1.63 -3.15 6.75
CA ARG A 22 -2.70 -2.17 6.52
C ARG A 22 -2.37 -0.83 7.15
N ASN A 23 -1.86 -0.85 8.38
CA ASN A 23 -1.47 0.37 9.09
C ASN A 23 -0.33 1.07 8.37
N MET A 24 0.65 0.33 7.88
CA MET A 24 1.78 0.89 7.15
C MET A 24 1.35 1.51 5.82
N VAL A 25 0.47 0.85 5.10
CA VAL A 25 -0.06 1.40 3.83
C VAL A 25 -0.82 2.70 4.11
N THR A 26 -1.67 2.70 5.13
CA THR A 26 -2.42 3.90 5.51
C THR A 26 -1.48 5.05 5.85
N SER A 27 -0.45 4.77 6.62
CA SER A 27 0.55 5.78 7.01
C SER A 27 1.32 6.31 5.80
N LEU A 28 1.72 5.40 4.89
CA LEU A 28 2.43 5.80 3.68
C LEU A 28 1.58 6.73 2.81
N LEU A 29 0.31 6.39 2.63
CA LEU A 29 -0.58 7.21 1.81
C LEU A 29 -0.88 8.55 2.48
N ALA A 30 -1.00 8.57 3.81
CA ALA A 30 -1.26 9.80 4.55
C ALA A 30 -0.07 10.75 4.53
N HIS A 31 1.13 10.23 4.76
CA HIS A 31 2.34 11.05 4.93
C HIS A 31 3.29 11.02 3.73
N GLU A 32 3.03 10.15 2.77
CA GLU A 32 3.78 10.00 1.52
C GLU A 32 5.21 9.47 1.71
N HIS A 33 5.59 9.13 2.94
CA HIS A 33 6.84 8.42 3.21
C HIS A 33 6.75 7.66 4.53
N VAL A 34 7.56 6.63 4.65
CA VAL A 34 7.63 5.81 5.86
C VAL A 34 9.04 5.22 5.95
N ASN A 35 9.58 5.14 7.16
CA ASN A 35 10.84 4.45 7.42
C ASN A 35 10.55 3.07 7.99
N THR A 36 11.16 2.04 7.43
CA THR A 36 10.89 0.68 7.84
C THR A 36 12.06 -0.23 7.47
N THR A 37 11.97 -1.51 7.81
CA THR A 37 12.98 -2.49 7.42
C THR A 37 12.87 -2.80 5.93
N ASN A 38 13.96 -3.32 5.35
CA ASN A 38 13.99 -3.65 3.93
C ASN A 38 12.90 -4.67 3.55
N ALA A 39 12.72 -5.71 4.35
CA ALA A 39 11.72 -6.75 4.06
C ALA A 39 10.31 -6.18 4.11
N LYS A 40 9.99 -5.39 5.14
CA LYS A 40 8.68 -4.75 5.26
C LYS A 40 8.47 -3.73 4.14
N GLY A 41 9.52 -3.01 3.77
CA GLY A 41 9.44 -2.01 2.71
C GLY A 41 9.10 -2.63 1.36
N LYS A 42 9.66 -3.78 1.03
CA LYS A 42 9.35 -4.46 -0.22
C LYS A 42 7.89 -4.90 -0.29
N GLU A 43 7.38 -5.45 0.80
CA GLU A 43 5.97 -5.87 0.85
C GLU A 43 5.05 -4.65 0.85
N LEU A 44 5.42 -3.61 1.57
CA LEU A 44 4.67 -2.36 1.60
C LEU A 44 4.56 -1.73 0.21
N LYS A 45 5.68 -1.70 -0.52
CA LYS A 45 5.70 -1.18 -1.89
C LYS A 45 4.70 -1.92 -2.77
N ARG A 46 4.71 -3.25 -2.71
CA ARG A 46 3.82 -4.07 -3.52
C ARG A 46 2.35 -3.76 -3.23
N GLN A 47 2.00 -3.66 -1.95
CA GLN A 47 0.61 -3.41 -1.56
C GLN A 47 0.17 -1.98 -1.86
N ALA A 48 1.03 -1.00 -1.61
CA ALA A 48 0.71 0.39 -1.90
C ALA A 48 0.51 0.62 -3.40
N GLU A 49 1.35 0.00 -4.24
CA GLU A 49 1.23 0.11 -5.69
C GLU A 49 -0.12 -0.44 -6.16
N HIS A 50 -0.55 -1.54 -5.58
CA HIS A 50 -1.84 -2.14 -5.91
C HIS A 50 -3.01 -1.20 -5.55
N ILE A 51 -2.93 -0.58 -4.38
CA ILE A 51 -3.94 0.36 -3.91
C ILE A 51 -4.00 1.60 -4.82
N ILE A 52 -2.85 2.13 -5.21
CA ILE A 52 -2.80 3.30 -6.10
C ILE A 52 -3.39 2.96 -7.47
N THR A 53 -3.19 1.75 -7.95
CA THR A 53 -3.80 1.30 -9.20
C THR A 53 -5.32 1.40 -9.15
N PHE A 54 -5.93 0.99 -8.03
CA PHE A 54 -7.38 1.17 -7.84
C PHE A 54 -7.77 2.64 -7.87
N ALA A 55 -6.99 3.50 -7.23
CA ALA A 55 -7.28 4.94 -7.19
C ALA A 55 -7.24 5.55 -8.58
N LYS A 56 -6.35 5.09 -9.44
CA LYS A 56 -6.26 5.58 -10.81
C LYS A 56 -7.51 5.23 -11.63
N ARG A 57 -8.12 4.08 -11.37
CA ARG A 57 -9.39 3.73 -12.03
C ARG A 57 -10.51 4.66 -11.61
N GLY A 58 -10.56 4.98 -10.32
CA GLY A 58 -11.48 5.97 -9.79
C GLY A 58 -12.95 5.59 -9.76
N ASP A 59 -13.32 4.36 -10.14
CA ASP A 59 -14.72 3.96 -10.17
C ASP A 59 -15.19 3.48 -8.79
N LEU A 60 -16.49 3.28 -8.66
CA LEU A 60 -17.10 2.87 -7.40
C LEU A 60 -16.59 1.51 -6.93
N HIS A 61 -16.43 0.57 -7.86
CA HIS A 61 -15.93 -0.76 -7.53
C HIS A 61 -14.52 -0.68 -6.93
N SER A 62 -13.64 0.11 -7.55
CA SER A 62 -12.27 0.30 -7.07
C SER A 62 -12.25 0.93 -5.69
N ARG A 63 -13.13 1.93 -5.46
CA ARG A 63 -13.23 2.58 -4.16
C ARG A 63 -13.66 1.59 -3.07
N ARG A 64 -14.62 0.72 -3.38
CA ARG A 64 -15.04 -0.32 -2.45
C ARG A 64 -13.93 -1.31 -2.13
N GLN A 65 -13.10 -1.66 -3.11
CA GLN A 65 -11.95 -2.53 -2.89
C GLN A 65 -10.94 -1.88 -1.94
N VAL A 66 -10.67 -0.60 -2.12
CA VAL A 66 -9.75 0.13 -1.24
C VAL A 66 -10.30 0.20 0.19
N LEU A 67 -11.59 0.42 0.35
CA LEU A 67 -12.21 0.50 1.68
C LEU A 67 -12.08 -0.80 2.48
N ARG A 68 -11.86 -1.93 1.82
CA ARG A 68 -11.59 -3.19 2.51
C ARG A 68 -10.23 -3.21 3.18
N HIS A 69 -9.30 -2.37 2.72
CA HIS A 69 -7.93 -2.35 3.22
C HIS A 69 -7.61 -1.11 4.06
N ILE A 70 -8.30 -0.01 3.81
CA ILE A 70 -8.03 1.26 4.48
C ILE A 70 -9.30 1.75 5.15
N ALA A 71 -9.27 1.77 6.49
CA ALA A 71 -10.44 2.19 7.27
C ALA A 71 -10.55 3.72 7.38
N ASP A 72 -9.44 4.44 7.30
CA ASP A 72 -9.42 5.89 7.46
C ASP A 72 -9.98 6.57 6.22
N LYS A 73 -11.18 7.14 6.37
CA LYS A 73 -11.88 7.77 5.25
C LYS A 73 -11.15 8.99 4.70
N SER A 74 -10.40 9.72 5.53
CA SER A 74 -9.65 10.87 5.06
C SER A 74 -8.51 10.45 4.15
N VAL A 75 -7.87 9.32 4.45
CA VAL A 75 -6.82 8.75 3.59
C VAL A 75 -7.42 8.25 2.28
N VAL A 76 -8.58 7.62 2.33
CA VAL A 76 -9.27 7.17 1.11
C VAL A 76 -9.62 8.37 0.22
N SER A 77 -10.10 9.46 0.80
CA SER A 77 -10.39 10.68 0.05
C SER A 77 -9.12 11.24 -0.60
N LYS A 78 -8.03 11.33 0.15
CA LYS A 78 -6.74 11.77 -0.40
C LYS A 78 -6.31 10.88 -1.56
N LEU A 79 -6.46 9.57 -1.39
CA LEU A 79 -6.05 8.60 -2.40
C LEU A 79 -6.78 8.84 -3.74
N PHE A 80 -8.08 9.01 -3.70
CA PHE A 80 -8.87 9.19 -4.92
C PHE A 80 -8.85 10.62 -5.45
N ASP A 81 -8.76 11.62 -4.58
CA ASP A 81 -8.80 13.02 -5.00
C ASP A 81 -7.44 13.57 -5.40
N GLU A 82 -6.37 13.07 -4.81
CA GLU A 82 -5.01 13.61 -5.05
C GLU A 82 -4.06 12.59 -5.67
N LEU A 83 -3.90 11.42 -5.05
CA LEU A 83 -2.87 10.47 -5.46
C LEU A 83 -3.21 9.79 -6.79
N GLY A 84 -4.46 9.40 -6.98
CA GLY A 84 -4.90 8.82 -8.26
C GLY A 84 -4.64 9.74 -9.43
N PRO A 85 -5.13 10.98 -9.37
CA PRO A 85 -4.85 11.96 -10.44
C PRO A 85 -3.36 12.25 -10.62
N ARG A 86 -2.60 12.32 -9.54
CA ARG A 86 -1.16 12.60 -9.61
C ARG A 86 -0.43 11.57 -10.46
N TYR A 87 -0.83 10.30 -10.36
CA TYR A 87 -0.15 9.20 -11.05
C TYR A 87 -0.90 8.68 -12.27
N SER A 88 -1.90 9.41 -12.75
CA SER A 88 -2.75 8.96 -13.85
C SER A 88 -1.97 8.62 -15.11
N GLU A 89 -0.89 9.36 -15.38
CA GLU A 89 -0.05 9.17 -16.57
C GLU A 89 1.07 8.14 -16.36
N ARG A 90 1.21 7.61 -15.16
CA ARG A 90 2.29 6.68 -14.84
C ARG A 90 1.77 5.24 -14.86
N ALA A 91 2.44 4.36 -15.59
CA ALA A 91 1.99 2.97 -15.78
C ALA A 91 2.31 2.06 -14.59
N GLY A 92 3.03 2.54 -13.60
CA GLY A 92 3.44 1.79 -12.41
C GLY A 92 4.60 2.50 -11.77
N GLY A 93 5.20 1.89 -10.74
CA GLY A 93 6.35 2.49 -10.07
C GLY A 93 6.00 3.77 -9.32
N TYR A 94 4.86 3.77 -8.66
CA TYR A 94 4.40 4.96 -7.90
C TYR A 94 5.17 5.17 -6.61
N THR A 95 5.89 4.15 -6.13
CA THR A 95 6.63 4.21 -4.89
C THR A 95 8.11 3.91 -5.14
N ARG A 96 8.94 4.32 -4.20
CA ARG A 96 10.37 4.15 -4.30
C ARG A 96 10.91 3.65 -2.96
N LEU A 97 11.71 2.60 -3.00
CA LEU A 97 12.38 2.06 -1.82
C LEU A 97 13.82 2.54 -1.84
N VAL A 98 14.20 3.30 -0.82
CA VAL A 98 15.53 3.88 -0.70
C VAL A 98 16.17 3.40 0.58
N LYS A 99 17.40 2.87 0.49
CA LYS A 99 18.17 2.49 1.66
C LYS A 99 18.79 3.74 2.28
N ILE A 100 18.53 3.96 3.56
CA ILE A 100 19.04 5.11 4.27
C ILE A 100 20.23 4.78 5.16
N GLY A 101 20.72 3.55 5.05
CA GLY A 101 21.91 3.09 5.75
C GLY A 101 21.62 2.53 7.13
N PRO A 102 22.65 2.10 7.83
CA PRO A 102 22.51 1.53 9.16
C PRO A 102 22.14 2.59 10.19
#